data_a8b35615d73e40a4a3c2c2a3962555a0
#
_entry.id   a8b35615d73e40a4a3c2c2a3962555a0
#
_cell.length_a   1.000
_cell.length_b   1.000
_cell.length_c   1.000
_cell.angle_alpha   90.00
_cell.angle_beta   90.00
_cell.angle_gamma   90.00
#
_symmetry.space_group_name_H-M   'P 1'
#
loop_
_entity.id
_entity.type
_entity.pdbx_description
1 polymer ?
#
loop_
_entity_poly.entity_id
_entity_poly.type
_entity_poly.pdbx_seq_one_letter_code
_entity_poly.pdbx_strand_id
1 'polypeptide(L)'
;MKRSLRRSLWAGAVVALAVAAVPMATAAAAGSVTATFAKVQDWGTGHEGKVTVTNGTSASVDTWRIEFDLPSGTTISSFWDADVTSSGNHYVAVKKSWAGPLAPGASFSWGYNGTGPYAGPLNCTVNGTSCSGGGTPTTPPSPTASPTASPTVSPTTSPTTSPTAPPPTGDKKVVGYFAEWGVYARNYHVKNIHTSGSAAKLTHILYAFGNTSGGRCSIGDSYADYDKAYTAADSVDGVADTWDQPLRGSFNQLRKLKKMYPHLKVIWSFGGWTWSAGFTQAAQNPAAFADSCYNLVEDPRWADVFDGIDVDWEYPNACGLQCDASGPNAFKNVVSALRSRFGSSALVTAAITADGSTGGKIDATDYAGAAPNLNWLMPMTYDYFGAFNPQGPTAPHSPLTSYAGIPQQGFNADAAIQKLKSKGVPANKLLLGIGFYGRGWTGVSQAAPGGTATGPAPGTYEQGIEDYKVLKNTCPATGTVGGTAYAKCGSNWWGYDTPSTIGGKMTYAKNQGLGGAFFWELSGDTGNGELIGAIKGGLG
;
A
#
# COMPACT_ATOMS: atom_id res chain seq x y z
N MET A 1 44.53 58.71 13.07
CA MET A 1 44.19 60.08 13.54
C MET A 1 42.81 60.02 14.08
N LYS A 2 42.61 59.98 15.42
CA LYS A 2 42.20 61.10 16.28
C LYS A 2 40.84 61.68 15.83
N ARG A 3 39.74 61.80 16.60
CA ARG A 3 39.42 61.91 18.05
C ARG A 3 37.86 61.83 18.08
N SER A 4 37.17 61.18 18.95
CA SER A 4 36.70 61.42 20.33
C SER A 4 36.03 62.81 20.58
N LEU A 5 34.80 62.74 21.15
CA LEU A 5 34.28 63.44 22.34
C LEU A 5 32.73 63.52 22.25
N ARG A 6 31.93 62.93 23.11
CA ARG A 6 31.57 63.22 24.52
C ARG A 6 30.49 64.32 24.69
N ARG A 7 29.38 63.90 25.38
CA ARG A 7 28.51 64.64 26.37
C ARG A 7 27.41 65.57 25.77
N SER A 8 26.23 65.67 26.28
CA SER A 8 25.73 65.66 27.65
C SER A 8 24.19 65.55 27.70
N LEU A 9 23.69 65.06 28.83
CA LEU A 9 22.36 65.03 29.37
C LEU A 9 21.65 66.39 29.34
N TRP A 10 20.27 66.35 29.14
CA TRP A 10 19.35 67.17 29.94
C TRP A 10 18.03 66.41 30.08
N ALA A 11 17.52 66.29 31.31
CA ALA A 11 16.27 65.73 31.72
C ALA A 11 15.16 66.74 31.58
N GLY A 12 14.02 66.34 31.03
CA GLY A 12 12.78 67.11 31.05
C GLY A 12 11.64 66.18 31.37
N ALA A 13 11.14 66.24 32.61
CA ALA A 13 9.97 65.50 33.03
C ALA A 13 8.71 66.13 32.43
N VAL A 14 7.96 65.37 31.64
CA VAL A 14 6.59 65.71 31.27
C VAL A 14 5.70 64.61 31.84
N VAL A 15 4.88 65.00 32.82
CA VAL A 15 3.79 64.16 33.36
C VAL A 15 2.69 64.09 32.30
N ALA A 16 2.52 62.96 31.66
CA ALA A 16 1.37 62.68 30.82
C ALA A 16 0.42 61.72 31.56
N LEU A 17 -0.79 62.18 31.82
CA LEU A 17 -1.88 61.36 32.32
C LEU A 17 -2.15 60.21 31.34
N ALA A 18 -1.89 59.00 31.77
CA ALA A 18 -2.30 57.79 31.06
C ALA A 18 -3.78 57.58 31.32
N VAL A 19 -4.60 57.86 30.32
CA VAL A 19 -5.96 57.32 30.24
C VAL A 19 -5.83 55.85 29.87
N ALA A 20 -6.10 54.98 30.82
CA ALA A 20 -6.18 53.55 30.59
C ALA A 20 -7.35 53.24 29.65
N ALA A 21 -7.07 53.06 28.38
CA ALA A 21 -8.01 52.43 27.46
C ALA A 21 -8.04 50.92 27.78
N VAL A 22 -9.13 50.47 28.38
CA VAL A 22 -9.44 49.04 28.52
C VAL A 22 -9.66 48.54 27.09
N PRO A 23 -8.88 47.53 26.62
CA PRO A 23 -9.18 46.93 25.34
C PRO A 23 -10.51 46.18 25.50
N MET A 24 -11.55 46.60 24.81
CA MET A 24 -12.72 45.78 24.57
C MET A 24 -12.20 44.56 23.76
N ALA A 25 -12.13 43.42 24.42
CA ALA A 25 -11.99 42.13 23.74
C ALA A 25 -13.20 42.01 22.82
N THR A 26 -12.99 42.18 21.53
CA THR A 26 -13.94 41.74 20.52
C THR A 26 -14.07 40.23 20.73
N ALA A 27 -15.24 39.79 21.20
CA ALA A 27 -15.58 38.37 21.24
C ALA A 27 -15.40 37.85 19.81
N ALA A 28 -14.38 37.03 19.60
CA ALA A 28 -14.26 36.26 18.38
C ALA A 28 -15.56 35.47 18.24
N ALA A 29 -16.20 35.57 17.08
CA ALA A 29 -17.39 34.78 16.79
C ALA A 29 -17.06 33.33 17.12
N ALA A 30 -17.86 32.69 17.98
CA ALA A 30 -17.66 31.30 18.34
C ALA A 30 -17.67 30.48 17.03
N GLY A 31 -16.56 29.89 16.67
CA GLY A 31 -16.45 29.03 15.51
C GLY A 31 -17.41 27.84 15.64
N SER A 32 -17.82 27.26 14.53
CA SER A 32 -18.66 26.06 14.48
C SER A 32 -17.84 24.81 14.12
N VAL A 33 -18.41 23.65 14.38
CA VAL A 33 -17.90 22.40 13.76
C VAL A 33 -18.27 22.47 12.28
N THR A 34 -17.32 22.19 11.41
CA THR A 34 -17.51 22.21 9.95
C THR A 34 -17.15 20.84 9.35
N ALA A 35 -17.70 20.53 8.18
CA ALA A 35 -17.33 19.36 7.43
C ALA A 35 -17.05 19.74 5.96
N THR A 36 -15.92 19.30 5.43
CA THR A 36 -15.53 19.54 4.03
C THR A 36 -15.42 18.23 3.30
N PHE A 37 -15.92 18.19 2.05
CA PHE A 37 -15.86 17.04 1.17
C PHE A 37 -14.86 17.32 0.05
N ALA A 38 -13.96 16.39 -0.18
CA ALA A 38 -12.96 16.47 -1.23
C ALA A 38 -12.96 15.18 -2.06
N LYS A 39 -12.81 15.34 -3.36
CA LYS A 39 -12.50 14.23 -4.24
C LYS A 39 -11.04 13.83 -4.06
N VAL A 40 -10.78 12.57 -3.73
CA VAL A 40 -9.42 12.00 -3.67
C VAL A 40 -9.06 11.47 -5.04
N GLN A 41 -9.94 10.63 -5.61
CA GLN A 41 -9.75 10.02 -6.92
C GLN A 41 -11.10 9.86 -7.63
N ASP A 42 -11.09 9.83 -8.97
CA ASP A 42 -12.27 9.62 -9.79
C ASP A 42 -11.85 8.76 -10.99
N TRP A 43 -12.46 7.58 -11.12
CA TRP A 43 -12.19 6.64 -12.20
C TRP A 43 -13.37 6.48 -13.17
N GLY A 44 -14.29 7.46 -13.18
CA GLY A 44 -15.41 7.57 -14.11
C GLY A 44 -16.63 6.74 -13.73
N THR A 45 -16.47 5.46 -13.41
CA THR A 45 -17.56 4.59 -12.93
C THR A 45 -17.73 4.63 -11.40
N GLY A 46 -16.79 5.27 -10.70
CA GLY A 46 -16.77 5.47 -9.27
C GLY A 46 -15.71 6.49 -8.86
N HIS A 47 -15.69 6.79 -7.58
CA HIS A 47 -14.75 7.76 -7.01
C HIS A 47 -14.44 7.44 -5.55
N GLU A 48 -13.32 7.97 -5.08
CA GLU A 48 -13.01 8.05 -3.66
C GLU A 48 -13.26 9.48 -3.17
N GLY A 49 -14.03 9.60 -2.10
CA GLY A 49 -14.30 10.84 -1.39
C GLY A 49 -13.67 10.84 -0.01
N LYS A 50 -13.16 12.00 0.41
CA LYS A 50 -12.66 12.25 1.76
C LYS A 50 -13.50 13.34 2.42
N VAL A 51 -13.90 13.09 3.65
CA VAL A 51 -14.63 14.06 4.46
C VAL A 51 -13.77 14.45 5.67
N THR A 52 -13.54 15.74 5.85
CA THR A 52 -12.79 16.27 6.99
C THR A 52 -13.70 17.08 7.89
N VAL A 53 -13.84 16.65 9.14
CA VAL A 53 -14.57 17.34 10.20
C VAL A 53 -13.58 18.18 11.00
N THR A 54 -13.85 19.47 11.14
CA THR A 54 -12.96 20.39 11.88
C THR A 54 -13.74 21.03 13.03
N ASN A 55 -13.18 20.98 14.23
CA ASN A 55 -13.70 21.66 15.39
C ASN A 55 -13.21 23.11 15.41
N GLY A 56 -14.00 24.05 14.87
CA GLY A 56 -13.74 25.49 14.95
C GLY A 56 -14.17 26.14 16.27
N THR A 57 -14.73 25.38 17.23
CA THR A 57 -15.18 25.91 18.52
C THR A 57 -14.01 26.01 19.50
N SER A 58 -14.22 26.73 20.61
CA SER A 58 -13.25 26.85 21.71
C SER A 58 -13.30 25.71 22.73
N ALA A 59 -14.23 24.75 22.59
CA ALA A 59 -14.38 23.60 23.47
C ALA A 59 -14.11 22.28 22.73
N SER A 60 -13.74 21.22 23.46
CA SER A 60 -13.65 19.88 22.91
C SER A 60 -15.02 19.37 22.46
N VAL A 61 -15.07 18.68 21.32
CA VAL A 61 -16.29 18.08 20.74
C VAL A 61 -16.19 16.57 20.87
N ASP A 62 -16.99 15.98 21.74
CA ASP A 62 -16.94 14.54 22.05
C ASP A 62 -17.52 13.68 20.92
N THR A 63 -18.45 14.21 20.15
CA THR A 63 -19.11 13.50 19.06
C THR A 63 -19.46 14.44 17.92
N TRP A 64 -19.52 13.91 16.71
CA TRP A 64 -20.04 14.61 15.53
C TRP A 64 -20.97 13.68 14.74
N ARG A 65 -21.94 14.29 14.07
CA ARG A 65 -22.87 13.64 13.16
C ARG A 65 -23.02 14.51 11.91
N ILE A 66 -22.76 13.92 10.75
CA ILE A 66 -22.90 14.57 9.45
C ILE A 66 -24.08 13.95 8.73
N GLU A 67 -24.97 14.78 8.21
CA GLU A 67 -26.08 14.36 7.36
C GLU A 67 -25.95 15.05 6.00
N PHE A 68 -26.13 14.30 4.92
CA PHE A 68 -25.99 14.81 3.57
C PHE A 68 -26.71 13.93 2.56
N ASP A 69 -27.05 14.49 1.42
CA ASP A 69 -27.57 13.76 0.29
C ASP A 69 -26.51 13.63 -0.80
N LEU A 70 -26.54 12.53 -1.53
CA LEU A 70 -25.79 12.39 -2.78
C LEU A 70 -26.72 12.58 -3.98
N PRO A 71 -26.21 13.13 -5.11
CA PRO A 71 -26.98 13.22 -6.34
C PRO A 71 -27.51 11.88 -6.81
N SER A 72 -28.65 11.89 -7.48
CA SER A 72 -29.26 10.68 -8.05
C SER A 72 -28.27 9.93 -8.94
N GLY A 73 -28.18 8.62 -8.75
CA GLY A 73 -27.25 7.76 -9.49
C GLY A 73 -25.87 7.62 -8.84
N THR A 74 -25.61 8.32 -7.72
CA THR A 74 -24.40 8.17 -6.93
C THR A 74 -24.74 7.49 -5.59
N THR A 75 -23.96 6.50 -5.20
CA THR A 75 -24.13 5.80 -3.91
C THR A 75 -22.79 5.59 -3.24
N ILE A 76 -22.75 5.51 -1.92
CA ILE A 76 -21.57 5.05 -1.18
C ILE A 76 -21.57 3.53 -1.17
N SER A 77 -20.52 2.93 -1.73
CA SER A 77 -20.34 1.48 -1.80
C SER A 77 -19.52 0.92 -0.63
N SER A 78 -18.59 1.71 -0.09
CA SER A 78 -17.81 1.40 1.11
C SER A 78 -17.35 2.67 1.80
N PHE A 79 -17.04 2.58 3.09
CA PHE A 79 -16.57 3.71 3.90
C PHE A 79 -15.65 3.22 5.02
N TRP A 80 -14.79 4.11 5.52
CA TRP A 80 -13.87 3.84 6.63
C TRP A 80 -13.76 5.07 7.54
N ASP A 81 -13.37 4.84 8.80
CA ASP A 81 -13.19 5.85 9.85
C ASP A 81 -14.44 6.61 10.29
N ALA A 82 -15.62 6.24 9.80
CA ALA A 82 -16.92 6.68 10.29
C ALA A 82 -17.90 5.51 10.26
N ASP A 83 -19.00 5.60 11.01
CA ASP A 83 -20.16 4.72 10.82
C ASP A 83 -21.14 5.43 9.91
N VAL A 84 -21.45 4.86 8.74
CA VAL A 84 -22.32 5.47 7.74
C VAL A 84 -23.55 4.62 7.55
N THR A 85 -24.72 5.23 7.61
CA THR A 85 -26.01 4.64 7.30
C THR A 85 -26.69 5.43 6.19
N SER A 86 -27.56 4.79 5.42
CA SER A 86 -28.29 5.45 4.33
C SER A 86 -29.75 5.05 4.24
N SER A 87 -30.56 5.97 3.71
CA SER A 87 -31.94 5.75 3.31
C SER A 87 -32.17 6.44 1.96
N GLY A 88 -32.19 5.67 0.88
CA GLY A 88 -32.17 6.21 -0.48
C GLY A 88 -30.84 6.93 -0.76
N ASN A 89 -30.91 8.19 -1.18
CA ASN A 89 -29.74 9.04 -1.42
C ASN A 89 -29.31 9.88 -0.20
N HIS A 90 -30.00 9.73 0.93
CA HIS A 90 -29.67 10.40 2.19
C HIS A 90 -28.71 9.56 3.02
N TYR A 91 -27.63 10.15 3.49
CA TYR A 91 -26.56 9.53 4.27
C TYR A 91 -26.37 10.19 5.61
N VAL A 92 -26.10 9.38 6.62
CA VAL A 92 -25.74 9.82 7.96
C VAL A 92 -24.42 9.19 8.34
N ALA A 93 -23.42 10.02 8.58
CA ALA A 93 -22.11 9.59 9.07
C ALA A 93 -21.92 10.05 10.52
N VAL A 94 -21.50 9.15 11.40
CA VAL A 94 -21.21 9.43 12.80
C VAL A 94 -19.80 9.00 13.18
N LYS A 95 -19.28 9.65 14.22
CA LYS A 95 -17.95 9.35 14.76
C LYS A 95 -17.91 7.92 15.29
N LYS A 96 -16.83 7.21 14.97
CA LYS A 96 -16.52 5.90 15.56
C LYS A 96 -16.33 5.99 17.07
N SER A 97 -16.76 4.97 17.79
CA SER A 97 -16.65 4.91 19.26
C SER A 97 -15.21 4.97 19.78
N TRP A 98 -14.25 4.46 19.01
CA TRP A 98 -12.82 4.48 19.34
C TRP A 98 -12.14 5.84 19.07
N ALA A 99 -12.71 6.69 18.22
CA ALA A 99 -12.14 8.01 17.95
C ALA A 99 -12.29 8.91 19.17
N GLY A 100 -11.19 9.53 19.62
CA GLY A 100 -11.18 10.44 20.75
C GLY A 100 -11.99 11.71 20.50
N PRO A 101 -12.16 12.56 21.54
CA PRO A 101 -12.74 13.89 21.38
C PRO A 101 -11.93 14.74 20.41
N LEU A 102 -12.60 15.62 19.68
CA LEU A 102 -11.97 16.56 18.77
C LEU A 102 -11.65 17.86 19.50
N ALA A 103 -10.38 18.09 19.83
CA ALA A 103 -9.92 19.28 20.53
C ALA A 103 -10.18 20.56 19.71
N PRO A 104 -10.23 21.76 20.32
CA PRO A 104 -10.35 23.02 19.59
C PRO A 104 -9.31 23.14 18.47
N GLY A 105 -9.76 23.47 17.26
CA GLY A 105 -8.92 23.58 16.06
C GLY A 105 -8.49 22.24 15.45
N ALA A 106 -8.74 21.11 16.08
CA ALA A 106 -8.39 19.79 15.54
C ALA A 106 -9.36 19.35 14.44
N SER A 107 -8.86 18.48 13.55
CA SER A 107 -9.64 17.89 12.48
C SER A 107 -9.57 16.37 12.54
N PHE A 108 -10.61 15.71 12.08
CA PHE A 108 -10.70 14.27 11.87
C PHE A 108 -11.19 14.01 10.45
N SER A 109 -10.63 13.02 9.78
CA SER A 109 -11.04 12.66 8.41
C SER A 109 -11.53 11.23 8.34
N TRP A 110 -12.53 11.01 7.51
CA TRP A 110 -13.02 9.70 7.11
C TRP A 110 -13.19 9.65 5.60
N GLY A 111 -13.26 8.46 5.03
CA GLY A 111 -13.33 8.30 3.59
C GLY A 111 -14.43 7.35 3.15
N TYR A 112 -14.75 7.40 1.85
CA TYR A 112 -15.72 6.50 1.23
C TYR A 112 -15.42 6.29 -0.26
N ASN A 113 -15.80 5.13 -0.78
CA ASN A 113 -15.89 4.90 -2.22
C ASN A 113 -17.35 5.07 -2.66
N GLY A 114 -17.55 5.84 -3.70
CA GLY A 114 -18.84 6.08 -4.33
C GLY A 114 -18.92 5.51 -5.74
N THR A 115 -20.13 5.16 -6.18
CA THR A 115 -20.41 4.81 -7.58
C THR A 115 -20.69 6.06 -8.40
N GLY A 116 -20.36 6.01 -9.69
CA GLY A 116 -20.51 7.15 -10.60
C GLY A 116 -19.44 8.24 -10.43
N PRO A 117 -19.49 9.31 -11.22
CA PRO A 117 -18.54 10.40 -11.11
C PRO A 117 -18.71 11.15 -9.79
N TYR A 118 -17.61 11.68 -9.26
CA TYR A 118 -17.67 12.47 -8.03
C TYR A 118 -18.54 13.70 -8.20
N ALA A 119 -19.56 13.80 -7.37
CA ALA A 119 -20.33 15.01 -7.17
C ALA A 119 -20.35 15.35 -5.68
N GLY A 120 -20.18 16.61 -5.34
CA GLY A 120 -20.18 17.06 -3.94
C GLY A 120 -21.52 16.74 -3.26
N PRO A 121 -21.55 16.75 -1.92
CA PRO A 121 -22.78 16.50 -1.15
C PRO A 121 -23.78 17.63 -1.35
N LEU A 122 -25.04 17.26 -1.28
CA LEU A 122 -26.18 18.20 -1.21
C LEU A 122 -26.68 18.23 0.24
N ASN A 123 -27.30 19.32 0.63
CA ASN A 123 -27.99 19.46 1.93
C ASN A 123 -27.15 19.07 3.15
N CYS A 124 -25.84 19.32 3.10
CA CYS A 124 -24.92 18.86 4.15
C CYS A 124 -25.06 19.65 5.45
N THR A 125 -25.24 18.92 6.56
CA THR A 125 -25.18 19.45 7.91
C THR A 125 -24.23 18.64 8.79
N VAL A 126 -23.57 19.31 9.73
CA VAL A 126 -22.79 18.68 10.81
C VAL A 126 -23.32 19.18 12.15
N ASN A 127 -23.72 18.24 13.02
CA ASN A 127 -24.40 18.51 14.28
C ASN A 127 -25.59 19.47 14.12
N GLY A 128 -26.36 19.34 13.03
CA GLY A 128 -27.53 20.17 12.71
C GLY A 128 -27.24 21.57 12.17
N THR A 129 -25.95 21.90 11.94
CA THR A 129 -25.53 23.18 11.33
C THR A 129 -24.99 22.91 9.93
N SER A 130 -25.14 23.83 8.97
CA SER A 130 -24.57 23.68 7.63
C SER A 130 -23.09 23.32 7.69
N CYS A 131 -22.64 22.37 6.87
CA CYS A 131 -21.24 21.93 6.82
C CYS A 131 -20.25 23.08 6.56
N SER A 132 -20.66 24.11 5.89
CA SER A 132 -19.88 25.33 5.61
C SER A 132 -19.93 26.40 6.70
N GLY A 133 -20.65 26.15 7.81
CA GLY A 133 -20.76 27.12 8.93
C GLY A 133 -21.63 28.35 8.64
N GLY A 134 -22.93 28.22 8.68
CA GLY A 134 -23.89 29.31 8.64
C GLY A 134 -25.18 28.98 7.88
N GLY A 135 -26.30 28.82 8.60
CA GLY A 135 -27.66 28.71 8.04
C GLY A 135 -28.54 27.71 8.80
N THR A 136 -29.75 28.14 9.10
CA THR A 136 -30.73 27.48 9.98
C THR A 136 -31.34 26.21 9.37
N PRO A 137 -31.55 25.11 10.14
CA PRO A 137 -32.11 23.85 9.64
C PRO A 137 -33.64 23.83 9.68
N THR A 138 -34.22 23.12 8.72
CA THR A 138 -35.63 22.66 8.78
C THR A 138 -35.65 21.19 9.16
N THR A 139 -36.49 20.84 10.12
CA THR A 139 -36.66 19.51 10.73
C THR A 139 -37.38 18.52 9.83
N PRO A 140 -36.95 17.25 9.80
CA PRO A 140 -37.72 16.13 9.22
C PRO A 140 -38.34 15.21 10.29
N PRO A 141 -39.36 14.41 9.94
CA PRO A 141 -40.12 13.58 10.88
C PRO A 141 -39.45 12.23 11.18
N SER A 142 -39.77 11.73 12.37
CA SER A 142 -39.29 10.47 12.99
C SER A 142 -39.86 9.20 12.32
N PRO A 143 -39.12 8.12 12.19
CA PRO A 143 -39.69 6.84 11.80
C PRO A 143 -39.88 5.87 12.98
N THR A 144 -40.93 5.12 12.87
CA THR A 144 -41.48 4.10 13.80
C THR A 144 -40.82 2.73 13.62
N ALA A 145 -40.85 1.96 14.69
CA ALA A 145 -40.20 0.72 15.05
C ALA A 145 -40.32 -0.53 14.15
N SER A 146 -39.38 -1.37 14.39
CA SER A 146 -39.11 -2.81 14.21
C SER A 146 -40.29 -3.79 14.02
N PRO A 147 -40.04 -4.99 13.42
CA PRO A 147 -40.08 -6.19 14.27
C PRO A 147 -39.00 -7.26 14.02
N THR A 148 -38.77 -7.96 15.10
CA THR A 148 -38.02 -9.17 15.36
C THR A 148 -38.46 -10.39 14.55
N ALA A 149 -37.52 -11.26 14.10
CA ALA A 149 -37.69 -12.69 14.07
C ALA A 149 -36.36 -13.44 13.91
N SER A 150 -36.12 -14.33 14.85
CA SER A 150 -35.09 -15.39 14.82
C SER A 150 -35.67 -16.65 14.16
N PRO A 151 -34.88 -17.49 13.48
CA PRO A 151 -34.88 -18.89 13.90
C PRO A 151 -33.49 -19.54 13.94
N THR A 152 -33.35 -20.32 14.96
CA THR A 152 -32.37 -21.37 15.26
C THR A 152 -32.45 -22.50 14.22
N VAL A 153 -31.27 -22.96 13.74
CA VAL A 153 -30.95 -24.39 13.56
C VAL A 153 -29.43 -24.55 13.39
N SER A 154 -28.89 -25.41 14.22
CA SER A 154 -27.52 -25.94 14.13
C SER A 154 -27.48 -27.16 13.23
N PRO A 155 -26.39 -27.42 12.51
CA PRO A 155 -25.84 -28.75 12.52
C PRO A 155 -24.34 -28.77 12.84
N THR A 156 -24.02 -29.60 13.76
CA THR A 156 -22.72 -30.06 14.18
C THR A 156 -22.07 -30.85 13.04
N THR A 157 -20.90 -30.40 12.57
CA THR A 157 -19.93 -31.26 11.88
C THR A 157 -18.55 -31.01 12.44
N SER A 158 -17.95 -32.07 12.94
CA SER A 158 -16.58 -32.12 13.47
C SER A 158 -15.56 -31.63 12.47
N PRO A 159 -14.50 -30.89 12.91
CA PRO A 159 -13.43 -30.48 12.03
C PRO A 159 -12.55 -31.69 11.66
N THR A 160 -12.47 -31.98 10.39
CA THR A 160 -11.46 -32.88 9.83
C THR A 160 -10.11 -32.20 9.95
N THR A 161 -9.19 -32.81 10.67
CA THR A 161 -7.78 -32.36 10.75
C THR A 161 -7.15 -32.37 9.37
N SER A 162 -6.88 -31.17 8.83
CA SER A 162 -6.12 -31.01 7.60
C SER A 162 -4.68 -31.47 7.83
N PRO A 163 -4.06 -32.22 6.90
CA PRO A 163 -2.67 -32.65 7.04
C PRO A 163 -1.75 -31.43 6.98
N THR A 164 -0.88 -31.32 7.96
CA THR A 164 0.23 -30.36 7.98
C THR A 164 1.13 -30.63 6.79
N ALA A 165 1.18 -29.70 5.83
CA ALA A 165 2.06 -29.84 4.69
C ALA A 165 3.53 -29.79 5.16
N PRO A 166 4.43 -30.63 4.62
CA PRO A 166 5.84 -30.58 4.97
C PRO A 166 6.46 -29.25 4.53
N PRO A 167 7.45 -28.73 5.26
CA PRO A 167 8.14 -27.49 4.91
C PRO A 167 8.79 -27.62 3.54
N PRO A 168 8.93 -26.51 2.78
CA PRO A 168 9.62 -26.54 1.50
C PRO A 168 11.04 -27.05 1.67
N THR A 169 11.37 -28.13 0.98
CA THR A 169 12.72 -28.69 0.98
C THR A 169 13.58 -27.94 -0.03
N GLY A 170 14.48 -27.06 0.45
CA GLY A 170 15.47 -26.35 -0.36
C GLY A 170 15.86 -25.00 0.25
N ASP A 171 17.12 -24.59 0.08
CA ASP A 171 17.65 -23.31 0.57
C ASP A 171 17.08 -22.08 -0.16
N LYS A 172 16.31 -22.29 -1.23
CA LYS A 172 15.76 -21.21 -2.08
C LYS A 172 14.49 -20.62 -1.49
N LYS A 173 14.43 -19.28 -1.48
CA LYS A 173 13.29 -18.53 -0.97
C LYS A 173 12.22 -18.37 -2.04
N VAL A 174 10.97 -18.55 -1.66
CA VAL A 174 9.78 -18.21 -2.43
C VAL A 174 9.00 -17.19 -1.60
N VAL A 175 9.03 -15.92 -2.01
CA VAL A 175 8.54 -14.79 -1.25
C VAL A 175 7.39 -14.13 -2.01
N GLY A 176 6.22 -14.01 -1.41
CA GLY A 176 5.05 -13.41 -2.07
C GLY A 176 4.51 -12.20 -1.32
N TYR A 177 4.21 -11.14 -2.05
CA TYR A 177 3.49 -9.99 -1.50
C TYR A 177 2.01 -10.32 -1.31
N PHE A 178 1.47 -9.95 -0.15
CA PHE A 178 0.05 -9.86 0.15
C PHE A 178 -0.31 -8.39 0.33
N ALA A 179 -1.16 -7.86 -0.53
CA ALA A 179 -1.64 -6.49 -0.46
C ALA A 179 -2.83 -6.37 0.51
N GLU A 180 -2.72 -5.53 1.56
CA GLU A 180 -3.76 -5.33 2.59
C GLU A 180 -5.09 -4.89 1.98
N TRP A 181 -5.05 -4.02 0.96
CA TRP A 181 -6.24 -3.54 0.25
C TRP A 181 -6.89 -4.59 -0.65
N GLY A 182 -6.26 -5.75 -0.81
CA GLY A 182 -6.85 -6.90 -1.52
C GLY A 182 -8.16 -7.38 -0.90
N VAL A 183 -8.38 -7.13 0.38
CA VAL A 183 -9.62 -7.50 1.11
C VAL A 183 -10.85 -6.71 0.66
N TYR A 184 -10.69 -5.64 -0.11
CA TYR A 184 -11.78 -4.82 -0.66
C TYR A 184 -12.22 -5.31 -2.05
N ALA A 185 -12.01 -4.51 -3.10
CA ALA A 185 -12.50 -4.80 -4.45
C ALA A 185 -12.02 -6.15 -5.03
N ARG A 186 -10.84 -6.62 -4.64
CA ARG A 186 -10.30 -7.92 -5.07
C ARG A 186 -10.92 -9.10 -4.34
N ASN A 187 -11.53 -8.86 -3.17
CA ASN A 187 -12.05 -9.89 -2.26
C ASN A 187 -11.02 -11.02 -2.03
N TYR A 188 -9.74 -10.62 -1.91
CA TYR A 188 -8.62 -11.53 -1.69
C TYR A 188 -8.17 -11.43 -0.24
N HIS A 189 -8.44 -12.48 0.51
CA HIS A 189 -8.17 -12.59 1.94
C HIS A 189 -6.98 -13.52 2.19
N VAL A 190 -6.41 -13.45 3.39
CA VAL A 190 -5.34 -14.38 3.82
C VAL A 190 -5.76 -15.85 3.64
N LYS A 191 -7.05 -16.16 3.79
CA LYS A 191 -7.62 -17.47 3.49
C LYS A 191 -7.30 -17.95 2.07
N ASN A 192 -7.27 -17.06 1.08
CA ASN A 192 -6.99 -17.42 -0.30
C ASN A 192 -5.58 -18.00 -0.49
N ILE A 193 -4.62 -17.59 0.36
CA ILE A 193 -3.26 -18.17 0.37
C ILE A 193 -3.30 -19.64 0.77
N HIS A 194 -4.18 -20.00 1.71
CA HIS A 194 -4.42 -21.39 2.12
C HIS A 194 -5.15 -22.18 1.04
N THR A 195 -6.31 -21.66 0.58
CA THR A 195 -7.19 -22.41 -0.33
C THR A 195 -6.62 -22.62 -1.73
N SER A 196 -5.74 -21.72 -2.19
CA SER A 196 -5.00 -21.91 -3.45
C SER A 196 -3.83 -22.90 -3.34
N GLY A 197 -3.51 -23.37 -2.14
CA GLY A 197 -2.32 -24.17 -1.89
C GLY A 197 -1.01 -23.38 -1.97
N SER A 198 -1.07 -22.04 -2.01
CA SER A 198 0.12 -21.18 -2.07
C SER A 198 0.91 -21.20 -0.77
N ALA A 199 0.25 -21.33 0.39
CA ALA A 199 0.89 -21.39 1.70
C ALA A 199 1.96 -22.50 1.82
N ALA A 200 1.70 -23.66 1.22
CA ALA A 200 2.65 -24.77 1.22
C ALA A 200 3.87 -24.55 0.30
N LYS A 201 3.77 -23.59 -0.64
CA LYS A 201 4.82 -23.30 -1.62
C LYS A 201 5.66 -22.09 -1.22
N LEU A 202 5.09 -21.18 -0.42
CA LEU A 202 5.76 -20.00 0.13
C LEU A 202 6.77 -20.38 1.22
N THR A 203 7.85 -19.61 1.31
CA THR A 203 8.71 -19.55 2.50
C THR A 203 8.41 -18.30 3.33
N HIS A 204 8.06 -17.19 2.68
CA HIS A 204 7.81 -15.90 3.31
C HIS A 204 6.64 -15.18 2.64
N ILE A 205 5.92 -14.42 3.44
CA ILE A 205 4.91 -13.46 3.00
C ILE A 205 5.41 -12.06 3.34
N LEU A 206 5.38 -11.14 2.39
CA LEU A 206 5.54 -9.71 2.62
C LEU A 206 4.15 -9.10 2.72
N TYR A 207 3.85 -8.52 3.86
CA TYR A 207 2.59 -7.82 4.10
C TYR A 207 2.74 -6.36 3.67
N ALA A 208 2.02 -5.94 2.67
CA ALA A 208 2.11 -4.63 2.04
C ALA A 208 0.82 -3.81 2.29
N PHE A 209 0.93 -2.57 2.82
CA PHE A 209 2.12 -1.90 3.29
C PHE A 209 1.87 -1.19 4.62
N GLY A 210 2.92 -1.02 5.39
CA GLY A 210 2.98 0.03 6.39
C GLY A 210 3.42 1.35 5.77
N ASN A 211 2.99 2.47 6.36
CA ASN A 211 3.31 3.82 5.89
C ASN A 211 4.59 4.35 6.54
N THR A 212 5.28 5.29 5.87
CA THR A 212 6.52 5.93 6.34
C THR A 212 6.37 7.42 6.65
N SER A 213 5.13 7.89 6.83
CA SER A 213 4.79 9.31 6.98
C SER A 213 5.63 10.00 8.06
N GLY A 214 6.20 11.16 7.71
CA GLY A 214 7.02 11.95 8.63
C GLY A 214 8.32 11.27 9.08
N GLY A 215 8.84 10.32 8.30
CA GLY A 215 10.07 9.58 8.64
C GLY A 215 9.88 8.60 9.79
N ARG A 216 8.68 8.03 9.95
CA ARG A 216 8.32 7.05 10.98
C ARG A 216 7.48 5.93 10.38
N CYS A 217 7.67 4.70 10.85
CA CYS A 217 6.76 3.63 10.55
C CYS A 217 5.40 3.86 11.22
N SER A 218 4.33 3.69 10.46
CA SER A 218 2.95 3.80 10.94
C SER A 218 2.04 2.80 10.21
N ILE A 219 0.86 2.59 10.79
CA ILE A 219 -0.20 1.76 10.18
C ILE A 219 -0.58 2.32 8.82
N GLY A 220 -0.79 1.44 7.85
CA GLY A 220 -1.33 1.77 6.55
C GLY A 220 -2.85 1.89 6.57
N ASP A 221 -3.51 0.77 6.80
CA ASP A 221 -4.96 0.64 6.87
C ASP A 221 -5.38 -0.12 8.14
N SER A 222 -5.76 0.61 9.19
CA SER A 222 -6.12 0.00 10.48
C SER A 222 -7.27 -1.01 10.38
N TYR A 223 -8.21 -0.76 9.47
CA TYR A 223 -9.35 -1.66 9.30
C TYR A 223 -8.92 -2.99 8.69
N ALA A 224 -8.19 -2.97 7.57
CA ALA A 224 -7.69 -4.17 6.93
C ALA A 224 -6.67 -4.91 7.82
N ASP A 225 -5.82 -4.15 8.53
CA ASP A 225 -4.72 -4.66 9.34
C ASP A 225 -5.21 -5.43 10.57
N TYR A 226 -6.03 -4.79 11.43
CA TYR A 226 -6.37 -5.37 12.74
C TYR A 226 -7.80 -5.17 13.23
N ASP A 227 -8.66 -4.41 12.51
CA ASP A 227 -10.03 -4.13 12.99
C ASP A 227 -11.11 -4.95 12.29
N LYS A 228 -10.92 -5.34 11.02
CA LYS A 228 -11.90 -6.10 10.25
C LYS A 228 -12.24 -7.43 10.94
N ALA A 229 -13.50 -7.60 11.37
CA ALA A 229 -13.98 -8.88 11.87
C ALA A 229 -14.23 -9.84 10.69
N TYR A 230 -13.60 -11.01 10.74
CA TYR A 230 -13.76 -12.03 9.71
C TYR A 230 -14.90 -12.99 10.05
N THR A 231 -15.74 -13.26 9.05
CA THR A 231 -16.74 -14.35 9.15
C THR A 231 -16.04 -15.71 9.12
N ALA A 232 -16.74 -16.76 9.52
CA ALA A 232 -16.22 -18.13 9.36
C ALA A 232 -15.91 -18.46 7.89
N ALA A 233 -16.71 -17.92 6.96
CA ALA A 233 -16.52 -18.13 5.53
C ALA A 233 -15.21 -17.53 5.01
N ASP A 234 -14.78 -16.39 5.54
CA ASP A 234 -13.58 -15.65 5.08
C ASP A 234 -12.36 -15.89 5.97
N SER A 235 -12.53 -16.50 7.13
CA SER A 235 -11.44 -16.82 8.05
C SER A 235 -10.62 -18.02 7.57
N VAL A 236 -9.30 -17.94 7.75
CA VAL A 236 -8.33 -18.95 7.34
C VAL A 236 -8.64 -20.33 7.92
N ASP A 237 -9.03 -20.39 9.20
CA ASP A 237 -9.33 -21.62 9.93
C ASP A 237 -10.82 -21.99 9.97
N GLY A 238 -11.67 -21.22 9.26
CA GLY A 238 -13.12 -21.42 9.28
C GLY A 238 -13.83 -20.98 10.56
N VAL A 239 -13.11 -20.30 11.49
CA VAL A 239 -13.69 -19.79 12.75
C VAL A 239 -13.85 -18.28 12.65
N ALA A 240 -15.09 -17.81 12.86
CA ALA A 240 -15.39 -16.37 12.85
C ALA A 240 -14.66 -15.65 14.00
N ASP A 241 -14.29 -14.40 13.74
CA ASP A 241 -13.80 -13.52 14.78
C ASP A 241 -14.92 -13.13 15.74
N THR A 242 -14.60 -13.01 17.04
CA THR A 242 -15.51 -12.47 18.05
C THR A 242 -15.24 -10.98 18.24
N TRP A 243 -16.26 -10.27 18.73
CA TRP A 243 -16.18 -8.81 18.85
C TRP A 243 -15.20 -8.34 19.93
N ASP A 244 -15.00 -9.17 20.95
CA ASP A 244 -14.17 -8.93 22.14
C ASP A 244 -12.75 -9.51 22.05
N GLN A 245 -12.41 -10.19 20.93
CA GLN A 245 -11.04 -10.72 20.79
C GLN A 245 -10.01 -9.60 20.61
N PRO A 246 -8.80 -9.76 21.14
CA PRO A 246 -7.80 -8.68 21.22
C PRO A 246 -7.18 -8.31 19.87
N LEU A 247 -7.29 -9.16 18.86
CA LEU A 247 -6.75 -8.92 17.51
C LEU A 247 -7.70 -9.50 16.46
N ARG A 248 -7.98 -8.71 15.43
CA ARG A 248 -8.75 -9.08 14.25
C ARG A 248 -7.96 -8.75 12.99
N GLY A 249 -8.63 -8.51 11.86
CA GLY A 249 -8.04 -8.10 10.61
C GLY A 249 -7.10 -9.13 9.99
N SER A 250 -6.36 -8.71 9.00
CA SER A 250 -5.38 -9.55 8.30
C SER A 250 -4.27 -10.04 9.23
N PHE A 251 -3.91 -9.29 10.27
CA PHE A 251 -2.90 -9.71 11.24
C PHE A 251 -3.33 -10.96 12.00
N ASN A 252 -4.59 -11.01 12.48
CA ASN A 252 -5.12 -12.22 13.11
C ASN A 252 -5.20 -13.39 12.12
N GLN A 253 -5.60 -13.13 10.88
CA GLN A 253 -5.66 -14.17 9.85
C GLN A 253 -4.26 -14.72 9.52
N LEU A 254 -3.22 -13.87 9.48
CA LEU A 254 -1.82 -14.30 9.33
C LEU A 254 -1.34 -15.10 10.54
N ARG A 255 -1.72 -14.71 11.77
CA ARG A 255 -1.46 -15.50 12.99
C ARG A 255 -2.06 -16.90 12.89
N LYS A 256 -3.31 -17.01 12.41
CA LYS A 256 -3.97 -18.28 12.17
C LYS A 256 -3.27 -19.08 11.07
N LEU A 257 -2.86 -18.43 9.98
CA LEU A 257 -2.14 -19.07 8.88
C LEU A 257 -0.78 -19.62 9.35
N LYS A 258 -0.01 -18.88 10.15
CA LYS A 258 1.27 -19.34 10.72
C LYS A 258 1.09 -20.57 11.62
N LYS A 259 -0.02 -20.67 12.37
CA LYS A 259 -0.33 -21.89 13.15
C LYS A 259 -0.56 -23.10 12.27
N MET A 260 -1.20 -22.92 11.09
CA MET A 260 -1.42 -24.00 10.13
C MET A 260 -0.16 -24.35 9.35
N TYR A 261 0.71 -23.37 9.13
CA TYR A 261 1.95 -23.48 8.34
C TYR A 261 3.14 -22.90 9.11
N PRO A 262 3.68 -23.63 10.14
CA PRO A 262 4.73 -23.11 11.02
C PRO A 262 6.05 -22.74 10.35
N HIS A 263 6.26 -23.21 9.11
CA HIS A 263 7.43 -22.84 8.31
C HIS A 263 7.33 -21.43 7.71
N LEU A 264 6.12 -20.87 7.59
CA LEU A 264 5.93 -19.56 7.01
C LEU A 264 6.45 -18.46 7.93
N LYS A 265 7.17 -17.54 7.33
CA LYS A 265 7.59 -16.29 7.93
C LYS A 265 6.79 -15.15 7.33
N VAL A 266 6.45 -14.16 8.14
CA VAL A 266 5.71 -12.96 7.72
C VAL A 266 6.58 -11.74 8.03
N ILE A 267 6.77 -10.89 7.02
CA ILE A 267 7.60 -9.69 7.12
C ILE A 267 6.71 -8.50 6.78
N TRP A 268 6.72 -7.46 7.60
CA TRP A 268 5.95 -6.26 7.32
C TRP A 268 6.75 -5.34 6.41
N SER A 269 6.23 -5.07 5.20
CA SER A 269 6.85 -4.18 4.21
C SER A 269 6.35 -2.75 4.40
N PHE A 270 7.25 -1.78 4.37
CA PHE A 270 6.95 -0.36 4.54
C PHE A 270 7.37 0.44 3.32
N GLY A 271 6.49 1.33 2.87
CA GLY A 271 6.72 2.20 1.73
C GLY A 271 5.90 1.82 0.51
N GLY A 272 6.54 1.30 -0.54
CA GLY A 272 5.92 1.09 -1.84
C GLY A 272 5.74 2.39 -2.62
N TRP A 273 5.13 2.30 -3.80
CA TRP A 273 5.04 3.42 -4.74
C TRP A 273 4.45 4.71 -4.14
N THR A 274 3.40 4.59 -3.32
CA THR A 274 2.67 5.76 -2.80
C THR A 274 3.16 6.25 -1.43
N TRP A 275 3.88 5.43 -0.66
CA TRP A 275 4.25 5.75 0.73
C TRP A 275 5.76 5.84 0.97
N SER A 276 6.56 5.92 -0.09
CA SER A 276 8.03 6.05 0.00
C SER A 276 8.52 7.43 0.39
N ALA A 277 7.68 8.48 0.29
CA ALA A 277 8.10 9.86 0.54
C ALA A 277 8.71 10.08 1.95
N GLY A 278 8.22 9.36 2.95
CA GLY A 278 8.72 9.47 4.33
C GLY A 278 10.14 8.96 4.52
N PHE A 279 10.67 8.15 3.62
CA PHE A 279 12.06 7.68 3.71
C PHE A 279 13.09 8.81 3.58
N THR A 280 12.78 9.90 2.86
CA THR A 280 13.64 11.08 2.80
C THR A 280 13.86 11.69 4.19
N GLN A 281 12.79 11.76 5.03
CA GLN A 281 12.93 12.20 6.42
C GLN A 281 13.59 11.11 7.29
N ALA A 282 13.27 9.84 7.06
CA ALA A 282 13.90 8.71 7.76
C ALA A 282 15.42 8.70 7.57
N ALA A 283 15.90 9.04 6.38
CA ALA A 283 17.33 9.15 6.08
C ALA A 283 18.04 10.25 6.88
N GLN A 284 17.32 11.27 7.33
CA GLN A 284 17.88 12.35 8.18
C GLN A 284 18.06 11.89 9.63
N ASN A 285 17.25 10.92 10.10
CA ASN A 285 17.36 10.35 11.44
C ASN A 285 17.05 8.84 11.42
N PRO A 286 17.97 8.01 10.89
CA PRO A 286 17.73 6.58 10.73
C PRO A 286 17.45 5.84 12.04
N ALA A 287 18.06 6.29 13.16
CA ALA A 287 17.83 5.67 14.46
C ALA A 287 16.40 5.88 14.96
N ALA A 288 15.87 7.09 14.87
CA ALA A 288 14.48 7.37 15.26
C ALA A 288 13.48 6.67 14.36
N PHE A 289 13.78 6.55 13.06
CA PHE A 289 12.98 5.73 12.15
C PHE A 289 12.98 4.27 12.60
N ALA A 290 14.14 3.67 12.82
CA ALA A 290 14.27 2.28 13.25
C ALA A 290 13.56 2.00 14.58
N ASP A 291 13.64 2.93 15.54
CA ASP A 291 12.89 2.82 16.80
C ASP A 291 11.37 2.82 16.58
N SER A 292 10.87 3.69 15.71
CA SER A 292 9.45 3.74 15.40
C SER A 292 8.97 2.46 14.72
N CYS A 293 9.75 1.91 13.80
CA CYS A 293 9.42 0.66 13.11
C CYS A 293 9.44 -0.53 14.07
N TYR A 294 10.46 -0.61 14.92
CA TYR A 294 10.55 -1.67 15.93
C TYR A 294 9.34 -1.66 16.88
N ASN A 295 9.01 -0.47 17.41
CA ASN A 295 7.88 -0.33 18.33
C ASN A 295 6.54 -0.69 17.69
N LEU A 296 6.40 -0.48 16.37
CA LEU A 296 5.20 -0.84 15.63
C LEU A 296 5.15 -2.33 15.30
N VAL A 297 6.24 -2.90 14.76
CA VAL A 297 6.32 -4.32 14.36
C VAL A 297 6.23 -5.23 15.58
N GLU A 298 6.87 -4.85 16.69
CA GLU A 298 6.91 -5.59 17.95
C GLU A 298 5.82 -5.14 18.94
N ASP A 299 4.76 -4.47 18.47
CA ASP A 299 3.61 -4.13 19.32
C ASP A 299 3.03 -5.41 19.95
N PRO A 300 2.83 -5.46 21.28
CA PRO A 300 2.37 -6.67 21.97
C PRO A 300 1.09 -7.30 21.42
N ARG A 301 0.27 -6.53 20.71
CA ARG A 301 -0.96 -7.04 20.08
C ARG A 301 -0.68 -8.02 18.94
N TRP A 302 0.44 -7.87 18.23
CA TRP A 302 0.79 -8.66 17.04
C TRP A 302 2.27 -9.02 16.89
N ALA A 303 3.11 -8.85 17.92
CA ALA A 303 4.53 -9.18 17.86
C ALA A 303 4.83 -10.64 17.47
N ASP A 304 3.87 -11.55 17.65
CA ASP A 304 3.97 -12.96 17.25
C ASP A 304 3.61 -13.20 15.76
N VAL A 305 3.12 -12.19 15.06
CA VAL A 305 2.74 -12.27 13.64
C VAL A 305 3.95 -12.04 12.75
N PHE A 306 4.71 -10.98 12.99
CA PHE A 306 5.80 -10.57 12.12
C PHE A 306 7.15 -11.13 12.56
N ASP A 307 7.93 -11.59 11.60
CA ASP A 307 9.28 -12.14 11.79
C ASP A 307 10.36 -11.12 11.39
N GLY A 308 9.96 -9.89 11.04
CA GLY A 308 10.88 -8.83 10.65
C GLY A 308 10.22 -7.72 9.84
N ILE A 309 11.08 -6.92 9.21
CA ILE A 309 10.72 -5.73 8.46
C ILE A 309 11.30 -5.77 7.05
N ASP A 310 10.54 -5.26 6.08
CA ASP A 310 10.96 -5.03 4.70
C ASP A 310 10.92 -3.54 4.37
N VAL A 311 11.90 -3.06 3.60
CA VAL A 311 11.99 -1.67 3.12
C VAL A 311 11.71 -1.64 1.63
N ASP A 312 10.62 -1.01 1.26
CA ASP A 312 10.26 -0.77 -0.14
C ASP A 312 10.35 0.74 -0.45
N TRP A 313 11.59 1.20 -0.63
CA TRP A 313 11.87 2.61 -0.91
C TRP A 313 12.00 2.86 -2.42
N GLU A 314 11.04 3.61 -2.98
CA GLU A 314 10.95 3.86 -4.42
C GLU A 314 11.14 5.35 -4.76
N TYR A 315 12.37 5.88 -4.90
CA TYR A 315 13.66 5.16 -4.83
C TYR A 315 14.68 5.99 -4.06
N PRO A 316 15.61 5.37 -3.31
CA PRO A 316 16.64 6.10 -2.59
C PRO A 316 17.59 6.79 -3.56
N ASN A 317 17.85 8.09 -3.31
CA ASN A 317 18.70 8.97 -4.12
C ASN A 317 18.33 9.00 -5.61
N ALA A 318 17.05 8.83 -5.93
CA ALA A 318 16.52 8.81 -7.30
C ALA A 318 15.05 9.20 -7.34
N CYS A 319 14.48 9.33 -8.54
CA CYS A 319 13.07 9.65 -8.71
C CYS A 319 12.21 8.39 -8.85
N GLY A 320 11.15 8.30 -8.04
CA GLY A 320 9.97 7.45 -8.21
C GLY A 320 8.76 8.35 -8.44
N LEU A 321 7.67 8.14 -7.67
CA LEU A 321 6.55 9.09 -7.63
C LEU A 321 6.99 10.46 -7.10
N GLN A 322 7.93 10.47 -6.17
CA GLN A 322 8.65 11.65 -5.71
C GLN A 322 10.15 11.42 -5.86
N CYS A 323 10.91 12.50 -6.06
CA CYS A 323 12.37 12.42 -6.12
C CYS A 323 12.97 12.49 -4.72
N ASP A 324 13.94 11.62 -4.46
CA ASP A 324 14.79 11.67 -3.28
C ASP A 324 16.21 12.12 -3.63
N ALA A 325 16.79 12.94 -2.78
CA ALA A 325 18.16 13.46 -2.89
C ALA A 325 18.96 13.24 -1.59
N SER A 326 18.64 12.21 -0.83
CA SER A 326 19.30 11.91 0.47
C SER A 326 20.74 11.43 0.31
N GLY A 327 21.18 11.18 -0.92
CA GLY A 327 22.54 10.74 -1.24
C GLY A 327 22.73 9.23 -1.25
N PRO A 328 23.85 8.74 -1.82
CA PRO A 328 24.04 7.32 -2.14
C PRO A 328 24.12 6.41 -0.91
N ASN A 329 24.44 6.94 0.26
CA ASN A 329 24.55 6.17 1.50
C ASN A 329 23.26 6.13 2.33
N ALA A 330 22.23 6.88 1.95
CA ALA A 330 21.00 7.02 2.74
C ALA A 330 20.32 5.67 3.01
N PHE A 331 20.11 4.87 1.97
CA PHE A 331 19.55 3.54 2.10
C PHE A 331 20.37 2.64 3.03
N LYS A 332 21.68 2.59 2.84
CA LYS A 332 22.60 1.82 3.71
C LYS A 332 22.45 2.23 5.17
N ASN A 333 22.40 3.53 5.45
CA ASN A 333 22.28 4.05 6.82
C ASN A 333 20.92 3.65 7.45
N VAL A 334 19.82 3.72 6.70
CA VAL A 334 18.50 3.32 7.16
C VAL A 334 18.47 1.81 7.49
N VAL A 335 18.91 0.95 6.58
CA VAL A 335 18.90 -0.50 6.84
C VAL A 335 19.90 -0.93 7.92
N SER A 336 21.01 -0.22 8.08
CA SER A 336 21.96 -0.43 9.18
C SER A 336 21.31 -0.10 10.53
N ALA A 337 20.57 1.00 10.63
CA ALA A 337 19.84 1.37 11.85
C ALA A 337 18.73 0.34 12.16
N LEU A 338 17.97 -0.10 11.15
CA LEU A 338 16.98 -1.16 11.31
C LEU A 338 17.65 -2.45 11.82
N ARG A 339 18.72 -2.91 11.19
CA ARG A 339 19.46 -4.11 11.65
C ARG A 339 19.95 -3.97 13.09
N SER A 340 20.50 -2.81 13.44
CA SER A 340 20.96 -2.55 14.81
C SER A 340 19.82 -2.60 15.83
N ARG A 341 18.64 -2.09 15.46
CA ARG A 341 17.50 -2.02 16.36
C ARG A 341 16.75 -3.36 16.48
N PHE A 342 16.55 -4.08 15.38
CA PHE A 342 15.86 -5.37 15.35
C PHE A 342 16.74 -6.54 15.79
N GLY A 343 18.06 -6.36 15.82
CA GLY A 343 18.99 -7.43 16.17
C GLY A 343 19.26 -8.41 15.02
N SER A 344 20.08 -9.44 15.30
CA SER A 344 20.54 -10.40 14.29
C SER A 344 19.50 -11.48 13.93
N SER A 345 18.54 -11.73 14.78
CA SER A 345 17.52 -12.79 14.62
C SER A 345 16.35 -12.38 13.74
N ALA A 346 16.02 -11.10 13.71
CA ALA A 346 14.91 -10.60 12.88
C ALA A 346 15.30 -10.58 11.40
N LEU A 347 14.31 -10.76 10.54
CA LEU A 347 14.47 -10.58 9.10
C LEU A 347 14.45 -9.08 8.78
N VAL A 348 15.47 -8.59 8.08
CA VAL A 348 15.51 -7.26 7.49
C VAL A 348 15.77 -7.43 6.00
N THR A 349 14.83 -7.03 5.17
CA THR A 349 14.85 -7.22 3.72
C THR A 349 14.57 -5.92 3.00
N ALA A 350 14.74 -5.89 1.69
CA ALA A 350 14.35 -4.73 0.91
C ALA A 350 13.96 -5.09 -0.52
N ALA A 351 12.84 -4.52 -1.00
CA ALA A 351 12.58 -4.35 -2.42
C ALA A 351 13.41 -3.18 -2.93
N ILE A 352 13.99 -3.33 -4.11
CA ILE A 352 14.90 -2.34 -4.69
C ILE A 352 14.66 -2.17 -6.19
N THR A 353 15.13 -1.05 -6.73
CA THR A 353 15.10 -0.81 -8.17
C THR A 353 15.80 -1.91 -8.96
N ALA A 354 15.31 -2.17 -10.16
CA ALA A 354 15.96 -3.04 -11.15
C ALA A 354 16.45 -2.27 -12.40
N ASP A 355 16.60 -0.95 -12.30
CA ASP A 355 17.16 -0.12 -13.38
C ASP A 355 18.65 -0.40 -13.56
N GLY A 356 18.97 -1.35 -14.44
CA GLY A 356 20.32 -1.77 -14.81
C GLY A 356 21.00 -0.88 -15.86
N SER A 357 20.37 0.21 -16.32
CA SER A 357 20.96 1.12 -17.31
C SER A 357 22.18 1.85 -16.77
N THR A 358 23.09 2.25 -17.64
CA THR A 358 24.27 3.04 -17.24
C THR A 358 23.84 4.39 -16.65
N GLY A 359 24.29 4.68 -15.42
CA GLY A 359 23.85 5.85 -14.67
C GLY A 359 22.42 5.74 -14.13
N GLY A 360 21.79 4.56 -14.22
CA GLY A 360 20.45 4.30 -13.72
C GLY A 360 20.37 4.22 -12.19
N LYS A 361 19.16 3.92 -11.69
CA LYS A 361 18.87 3.99 -10.25
C LYS A 361 19.72 3.04 -9.39
N ILE A 362 20.15 1.87 -9.94
CA ILE A 362 21.09 0.99 -9.23
C ILE A 362 22.44 1.71 -8.98
N ASP A 363 22.87 2.57 -9.91
CA ASP A 363 24.12 3.31 -9.76
C ASP A 363 24.03 4.43 -8.72
N ALA A 364 22.85 4.93 -8.43
CA ALA A 364 22.61 6.05 -7.53
C ALA A 364 22.76 5.68 -6.03
N THR A 365 22.77 4.39 -5.69
CA THR A 365 22.65 3.91 -4.30
C THR A 365 23.67 2.83 -3.98
N ASP A 366 24.25 2.87 -2.76
CA ASP A 366 25.21 1.87 -2.25
C ASP A 366 24.49 0.61 -1.74
N TYR A 367 23.94 -0.20 -2.65
CA TYR A 367 23.32 -1.48 -2.31
C TYR A 367 24.33 -2.53 -1.82
N ALA A 368 25.56 -2.48 -2.29
CA ALA A 368 26.60 -3.39 -1.84
C ALA A 368 26.97 -3.15 -0.38
N GLY A 369 27.15 -1.88 0.01
CA GLY A 369 27.39 -1.52 1.40
C GLY A 369 26.18 -1.76 2.31
N ALA A 370 24.97 -1.77 1.78
CA ALA A 370 23.75 -2.12 2.52
C ALA A 370 23.58 -3.65 2.74
N ALA A 371 24.04 -4.48 1.80
CA ALA A 371 23.83 -5.93 1.77
C ALA A 371 24.24 -6.68 3.06
N PRO A 372 25.31 -6.33 3.79
CA PRO A 372 25.63 -6.98 5.07
C PRO A 372 24.52 -6.86 6.12
N ASN A 373 23.75 -5.78 6.11
CA ASN A 373 22.66 -5.52 7.06
C ASN A 373 21.33 -6.14 6.66
N LEU A 374 21.22 -6.66 5.43
CA LEU A 374 20.01 -7.26 4.88
C LEU A 374 20.13 -8.79 4.83
N ASN A 375 19.03 -9.49 5.06
CA ASN A 375 18.94 -10.93 4.79
C ASN A 375 18.97 -11.19 3.29
N TRP A 376 18.22 -10.40 2.50
CA TRP A 376 18.25 -10.40 1.03
C TRP A 376 17.70 -9.08 0.47
N LEU A 377 17.96 -8.87 -0.81
CA LEU A 377 17.46 -7.78 -1.63
C LEU A 377 16.59 -8.35 -2.76
N MET A 378 15.54 -7.64 -3.10
CA MET A 378 14.51 -8.03 -4.07
C MET A 378 14.45 -7.00 -5.20
N PRO A 379 15.36 -7.08 -6.22
CA PRO A 379 15.25 -6.22 -7.38
C PRO A 379 13.92 -6.46 -8.10
N MET A 380 13.12 -5.41 -8.24
CA MET A 380 11.80 -5.42 -8.87
C MET A 380 11.94 -5.54 -10.39
N THR A 381 12.28 -6.75 -10.85
CA THR A 381 12.55 -7.08 -12.26
C THR A 381 11.26 -7.22 -13.08
N TYR A 382 10.37 -6.25 -12.89
CA TYR A 382 9.11 -6.04 -13.59
C TYR A 382 8.87 -4.52 -13.71
N ASP A 383 7.79 -4.12 -14.38
CA ASP A 383 7.44 -2.70 -14.61
C ASP A 383 8.48 -1.90 -15.41
N TYR A 384 9.31 -2.57 -16.18
CA TYR A 384 10.25 -1.89 -17.07
C TYR A 384 9.54 -1.08 -18.16
N PHE A 385 8.42 -1.59 -18.69
CA PHE A 385 7.63 -0.96 -19.74
C PHE A 385 6.14 -1.09 -19.43
N GLY A 386 5.37 -0.06 -19.75
CA GLY A 386 3.94 -0.01 -19.51
C GLY A 386 3.29 1.21 -20.15
N ALA A 387 1.97 1.31 -20.04
CA ALA A 387 1.21 2.40 -20.61
C ALA A 387 1.31 3.72 -19.84
N PHE A 388 2.26 3.84 -18.89
CA PHE A 388 2.81 5.13 -18.46
C PHE A 388 3.52 5.85 -19.61
N ASN A 389 3.91 5.13 -20.69
CA ASN A 389 4.16 5.64 -22.03
C ASN A 389 2.96 5.26 -22.92
N PRO A 390 1.87 6.05 -22.95
CA PRO A 390 0.60 5.62 -23.50
C PRO A 390 0.61 5.38 -25.02
N GLN A 391 1.56 5.98 -25.72
CA GLN A 391 1.70 5.82 -27.18
C GLN A 391 2.64 4.66 -27.57
N GLY A 392 3.14 3.90 -26.58
CA GLY A 392 4.14 2.86 -26.79
C GLY A 392 5.58 3.41 -26.83
N PRO A 393 6.55 2.67 -27.40
CA PRO A 393 6.37 1.38 -28.08
C PRO A 393 5.95 0.27 -27.12
N THR A 394 5.15 -0.70 -27.61
CA THR A 394 4.78 -1.87 -26.82
C THR A 394 6.00 -2.72 -26.51
N ALA A 395 6.15 -3.12 -25.25
CA ALA A 395 7.23 -3.97 -24.79
C ALA A 395 6.78 -4.75 -23.55
N PRO A 396 7.20 -6.01 -23.35
CA PRO A 396 6.84 -6.73 -22.15
C PRO A 396 7.48 -6.09 -20.92
N HIS A 397 6.72 -6.03 -19.82
CA HIS A 397 7.15 -5.31 -18.63
C HIS A 397 8.23 -6.02 -17.81
N SER A 398 8.50 -7.30 -18.07
CA SER A 398 9.41 -8.13 -17.26
C SER A 398 10.39 -8.98 -18.09
N PRO A 399 11.11 -8.41 -19.08
CA PRO A 399 12.03 -9.20 -19.89
C PRO A 399 13.18 -9.73 -19.01
N LEU A 400 13.49 -11.03 -19.17
CA LEU A 400 14.63 -11.65 -18.50
C LEU A 400 15.95 -11.15 -19.08
N THR A 401 16.04 -11.10 -20.40
CA THR A 401 17.26 -10.68 -21.12
C THR A 401 16.94 -9.55 -22.09
N SER A 402 17.97 -8.84 -22.52
CA SER A 402 17.83 -7.88 -23.65
C SER A 402 17.41 -8.60 -24.93
N TYR A 403 16.77 -7.89 -25.83
CA TYR A 403 16.33 -8.37 -27.15
C TYR A 403 16.44 -7.25 -28.19
N ALA A 404 16.46 -7.63 -29.47
CA ALA A 404 16.50 -6.66 -30.57
C ALA A 404 15.24 -5.76 -30.55
N GLY A 405 15.43 -4.45 -30.50
CA GLY A 405 14.33 -3.48 -30.41
C GLY A 405 13.81 -3.22 -29.00
N ILE A 406 14.49 -3.68 -27.94
CA ILE A 406 14.16 -3.27 -26.55
C ILE A 406 14.21 -1.75 -26.43
N PRO A 407 13.15 -1.09 -25.90
CA PRO A 407 13.08 0.37 -25.92
C PRO A 407 14.16 1.07 -25.11
N GLN A 408 14.61 0.45 -24.02
CA GLN A 408 15.63 0.99 -23.13
C GLN A 408 16.66 -0.09 -22.80
N GLN A 409 17.93 0.17 -23.13
CA GLN A 409 19.02 -0.72 -22.76
C GLN A 409 19.21 -0.74 -21.25
N GLY A 410 19.42 -1.94 -20.69
CA GLY A 410 19.54 -2.15 -19.25
C GLY A 410 18.20 -2.36 -18.52
N PHE A 411 17.07 -2.23 -19.22
CA PHE A 411 15.73 -2.53 -18.66
C PHE A 411 15.34 -3.99 -18.89
N ASN A 412 16.08 -4.87 -18.22
CA ASN A 412 15.82 -6.31 -18.17
C ASN A 412 16.44 -6.91 -16.91
N ALA A 413 15.95 -8.07 -16.50
CA ALA A 413 16.33 -8.68 -15.25
C ALA A 413 17.83 -9.05 -15.20
N ASP A 414 18.39 -9.60 -16.28
CA ASP A 414 19.80 -9.96 -16.32
C ASP A 414 20.72 -8.75 -16.15
N ALA A 415 20.44 -7.64 -16.83
CA ALA A 415 21.21 -6.40 -16.67
C ALA A 415 21.21 -5.91 -15.23
N ALA A 416 20.05 -5.91 -14.55
CA ALA A 416 19.95 -5.52 -13.14
C ALA A 416 20.73 -6.46 -12.22
N ILE A 417 20.56 -7.77 -12.38
CA ILE A 417 21.25 -8.80 -11.57
C ILE A 417 22.77 -8.72 -11.76
N GLN A 418 23.26 -8.68 -13.01
CA GLN A 418 24.70 -8.57 -13.27
C GLN A 418 25.28 -7.27 -12.73
N LYS A 419 24.56 -6.15 -12.85
CA LYS A 419 25.00 -4.88 -12.29
C LYS A 419 25.11 -4.93 -10.76
N LEU A 420 24.10 -5.44 -10.06
CA LEU A 420 24.15 -5.61 -8.60
C LEU A 420 25.32 -6.51 -8.16
N LYS A 421 25.52 -7.63 -8.85
CA LYS A 421 26.64 -8.53 -8.60
C LYS A 421 28.00 -7.86 -8.85
N SER A 422 28.14 -7.12 -9.93
CA SER A 422 29.40 -6.40 -10.27
C SER A 422 29.73 -5.29 -9.26
N LYS A 423 28.71 -4.71 -8.60
CA LYS A 423 28.88 -3.77 -7.51
C LYS A 423 29.20 -4.44 -6.16
N GLY A 424 29.19 -5.77 -6.08
CA GLY A 424 29.56 -6.52 -4.88
C GLY A 424 28.38 -7.04 -4.05
N VAL A 425 27.15 -6.98 -4.55
CA VAL A 425 26.01 -7.63 -3.87
C VAL A 425 26.12 -9.15 -4.06
N PRO A 426 26.14 -9.95 -2.99
CA PRO A 426 26.25 -11.42 -3.12
C PRO A 426 25.03 -12.01 -3.84
N ALA A 427 25.26 -12.87 -4.81
CA ALA A 427 24.19 -13.46 -5.61
C ALA A 427 23.12 -14.18 -4.77
N ASN A 428 23.54 -14.90 -3.72
CA ASN A 428 22.65 -15.63 -2.81
C ASN A 428 21.77 -14.71 -1.94
N LYS A 429 22.05 -13.40 -1.94
CA LYS A 429 21.20 -12.37 -1.31
C LYS A 429 20.24 -11.69 -2.30
N LEU A 430 20.27 -12.01 -3.58
CA LEU A 430 19.37 -11.47 -4.59
C LEU A 430 18.24 -12.46 -4.85
N LEU A 431 16.98 -11.98 -4.84
CA LEU A 431 15.81 -12.74 -5.27
C LEU A 431 15.28 -12.16 -6.58
N LEU A 432 14.95 -13.02 -7.54
CA LEU A 432 14.44 -12.59 -8.83
C LEU A 432 12.97 -12.18 -8.72
N GLY A 433 12.60 -10.98 -9.18
CA GLY A 433 11.23 -10.46 -9.14
C GLY A 433 10.37 -10.98 -10.31
N ILE A 434 9.13 -11.35 -10.01
CA ILE A 434 8.13 -11.82 -10.97
C ILE A 434 6.84 -11.03 -10.79
N GLY A 435 6.27 -10.50 -11.88
CA GLY A 435 4.93 -9.91 -11.85
C GLY A 435 3.86 -10.98 -12.07
N PHE A 436 2.88 -11.06 -11.19
CA PHE A 436 1.70 -11.94 -11.37
C PHE A 436 0.57 -11.24 -12.12
N TYR A 437 0.93 -10.29 -12.95
CA TYR A 437 0.07 -9.43 -13.77
C TYR A 437 0.76 -9.12 -15.09
N GLY A 438 0.01 -8.52 -15.99
CA GLY A 438 0.55 -7.95 -17.23
C GLY A 438 0.36 -6.45 -17.31
N ARG A 439 1.21 -5.82 -18.11
CA ARG A 439 1.04 -4.43 -18.53
C ARG A 439 0.65 -4.38 -20.00
N GLY A 440 -0.31 -3.48 -20.33
CA GLY A 440 -0.89 -3.50 -21.65
C GLY A 440 -1.31 -2.14 -22.20
N TRP A 441 -1.38 -2.09 -23.53
CA TRP A 441 -1.79 -0.94 -24.30
C TRP A 441 -2.97 -1.29 -25.23
N THR A 442 -3.73 -0.28 -25.61
CA THR A 442 -4.80 -0.38 -26.60
C THR A 442 -4.46 0.41 -27.88
N GLY A 443 -5.23 0.18 -28.94
CA GLY A 443 -4.99 0.79 -30.25
C GLY A 443 -3.78 0.24 -31.00
N VAL A 444 -3.33 -0.95 -30.61
CA VAL A 444 -2.13 -1.59 -31.18
C VAL A 444 -2.51 -2.44 -32.40
N SER A 445 -1.89 -2.17 -33.53
CA SER A 445 -2.07 -2.97 -34.76
C SER A 445 -1.07 -4.12 -34.89
N GLN A 446 0.16 -3.92 -34.39
CA GLN A 446 1.28 -4.88 -34.49
C GLN A 446 1.21 -5.93 -33.39
N ALA A 447 1.42 -7.21 -33.74
CA ALA A 447 1.45 -8.30 -32.76
C ALA A 447 2.79 -8.39 -32.01
N ALA A 448 3.93 -8.23 -32.72
CA ALA A 448 5.25 -8.25 -32.11
C ALA A 448 5.48 -6.97 -31.25
N PRO A 449 6.38 -7.00 -30.25
CA PRO A 449 6.79 -5.80 -29.53
C PRO A 449 7.31 -4.70 -30.43
N GLY A 450 7.25 -3.44 -29.97
CA GLY A 450 7.68 -2.25 -30.73
C GLY A 450 6.55 -1.52 -31.44
N GLY A 451 5.30 -1.95 -31.29
CA GLY A 451 4.14 -1.31 -31.89
C GLY A 451 3.77 0.01 -31.20
N THR A 452 3.20 0.95 -31.97
CA THR A 452 2.55 2.15 -31.43
C THR A 452 1.21 1.82 -30.79
N ALA A 453 0.76 2.67 -29.88
CA ALA A 453 -0.48 2.52 -29.14
C ALA A 453 -1.23 3.85 -29.03
N THR A 454 -2.47 3.83 -28.54
CA THR A 454 -3.28 5.03 -28.31
C THR A 454 -3.53 5.31 -26.82
N GLY A 455 -3.20 4.36 -25.94
CA GLY A 455 -3.41 4.50 -24.52
C GLY A 455 -3.27 3.18 -23.76
N PRO A 456 -3.57 3.17 -22.46
CA PRO A 456 -3.58 1.95 -21.65
C PRO A 456 -4.72 1.02 -22.08
N ALA A 457 -4.47 -0.29 -22.07
CA ALA A 457 -5.52 -1.28 -22.25
C ALA A 457 -6.49 -1.28 -21.07
N PRO A 458 -7.78 -1.63 -21.29
CA PRO A 458 -8.71 -1.81 -20.17
C PRO A 458 -8.24 -2.94 -19.23
N GLY A 459 -8.22 -2.66 -17.93
CA GLY A 459 -7.94 -3.64 -16.88
C GLY A 459 -9.06 -3.69 -15.86
N THR A 460 -9.13 -4.79 -15.12
CA THR A 460 -10.21 -5.03 -14.13
C THR A 460 -10.19 -4.01 -12.99
N TYR A 461 -9.01 -3.67 -12.49
CA TYR A 461 -8.83 -2.76 -11.35
C TYR A 461 -8.13 -1.46 -11.73
N GLU A 462 -7.24 -1.50 -12.72
CA GLU A 462 -6.47 -0.36 -13.18
C GLU A 462 -6.24 -0.44 -14.67
N GLN A 463 -6.38 0.68 -15.38
CA GLN A 463 -6.07 0.73 -16.80
C GLN A 463 -4.58 0.47 -17.05
N GLY A 464 -4.29 -0.36 -18.04
CA GLY A 464 -2.93 -0.74 -18.39
C GLY A 464 -2.34 -1.86 -17.53
N ILE A 465 -3.10 -2.37 -16.56
CA ILE A 465 -2.70 -3.51 -15.69
C ILE A 465 -3.83 -4.52 -15.64
N GLU A 466 -3.50 -5.81 -15.78
CA GLU A 466 -4.47 -6.88 -15.61
C GLU A 466 -3.82 -8.10 -14.95
N ASP A 467 -4.57 -8.76 -14.07
CA ASP A 467 -4.12 -9.95 -13.36
C ASP A 467 -3.83 -11.12 -14.33
N TYR A 468 -2.79 -11.90 -14.06
CA TYR A 468 -2.49 -13.11 -14.84
C TYR A 468 -3.69 -14.05 -14.95
N LYS A 469 -4.42 -14.30 -13.83
CA LYS A 469 -5.61 -15.18 -13.82
C LYS A 469 -6.69 -14.77 -14.80
N VAL A 470 -6.76 -13.48 -15.17
CA VAL A 470 -7.67 -12.94 -16.18
C VAL A 470 -7.04 -13.08 -17.57
N LEU A 471 -5.79 -12.60 -17.75
CA LEU A 471 -5.11 -12.58 -19.04
C LEU A 471 -4.94 -13.96 -19.65
N LYS A 472 -4.66 -14.99 -18.86
CA LYS A 472 -4.51 -16.36 -19.38
C LYS A 472 -5.73 -16.86 -20.13
N ASN A 473 -6.92 -16.34 -19.82
CA ASN A 473 -8.19 -16.73 -20.44
C ASN A 473 -8.68 -15.72 -21.47
N THR A 474 -8.50 -14.41 -21.21
CA THR A 474 -9.05 -13.33 -22.07
C THR A 474 -8.09 -12.92 -23.19
N CYS A 475 -6.79 -13.07 -22.95
CA CYS A 475 -5.75 -12.74 -23.93
C CYS A 475 -4.54 -13.69 -23.78
N PRO A 476 -4.68 -14.97 -24.15
CA PRO A 476 -3.60 -15.96 -24.03
C PRO A 476 -2.35 -15.55 -24.77
N ALA A 477 -1.18 -15.90 -24.22
CA ALA A 477 0.12 -15.58 -24.81
C ALA A 477 0.25 -16.08 -26.25
N THR A 478 0.69 -15.20 -27.15
CA THR A 478 0.86 -15.50 -28.60
C THR A 478 2.32 -15.53 -29.03
N GLY A 479 3.24 -15.08 -28.17
CA GLY A 479 4.67 -15.11 -28.46
C GLY A 479 5.51 -14.88 -27.21
N THR A 480 6.83 -15.00 -27.39
CA THR A 480 7.82 -14.73 -26.33
C THR A 480 8.95 -13.87 -26.89
N VAL A 481 9.52 -13.02 -26.06
CA VAL A 481 10.70 -12.20 -26.37
C VAL A 481 11.48 -11.94 -25.09
N GLY A 482 12.80 -11.97 -25.12
CA GLY A 482 13.63 -11.72 -23.95
C GLY A 482 13.29 -12.59 -22.74
N GLY A 483 12.79 -13.81 -22.92
CA GLY A 483 12.44 -14.74 -21.85
C GLY A 483 11.13 -14.43 -21.11
N THR A 484 10.25 -13.60 -21.69
CA THR A 484 8.91 -13.30 -21.19
C THR A 484 7.87 -13.40 -22.30
N ALA A 485 6.59 -13.52 -21.95
CA ALA A 485 5.52 -13.68 -22.93
C ALA A 485 4.87 -12.35 -23.30
N TYR A 486 4.21 -12.33 -24.46
CA TYR A 486 3.31 -11.27 -24.89
C TYR A 486 2.10 -11.82 -25.62
N ALA A 487 1.06 -11.03 -25.70
CA ALA A 487 -0.18 -11.35 -26.41
C ALA A 487 -0.77 -10.12 -27.09
N LYS A 488 -1.49 -10.34 -28.20
CA LYS A 488 -2.31 -9.34 -28.85
C LYS A 488 -3.72 -9.88 -29.08
N CYS A 489 -4.72 -9.20 -28.50
CA CYS A 489 -6.13 -9.58 -28.58
C CYS A 489 -6.96 -8.39 -29.02
N GLY A 490 -7.52 -8.47 -30.23
CA GLY A 490 -8.15 -7.30 -30.86
C GLY A 490 -7.16 -6.15 -31.01
N SER A 491 -7.46 -5.00 -30.44
CA SER A 491 -6.57 -3.82 -30.38
C SER A 491 -5.69 -3.77 -29.14
N ASN A 492 -5.85 -4.68 -28.18
CA ASN A 492 -5.08 -4.70 -26.94
C ASN A 492 -3.82 -5.56 -27.08
N TRP A 493 -2.72 -5.05 -26.53
CA TRP A 493 -1.45 -5.75 -26.45
C TRP A 493 -1.02 -5.86 -24.99
N TRP A 494 -0.56 -7.03 -24.55
CA TRP A 494 -0.17 -7.31 -23.17
C TRP A 494 1.18 -8.01 -23.13
N GLY A 495 2.04 -7.61 -22.18
CA GLY A 495 3.24 -8.35 -21.79
C GLY A 495 3.05 -8.90 -20.39
N TYR A 496 3.30 -10.21 -20.17
CA TYR A 496 3.14 -10.86 -18.88
C TYR A 496 3.91 -12.19 -18.83
N ASP A 497 4.12 -12.72 -17.62
CA ASP A 497 4.75 -14.03 -17.46
C ASP A 497 3.72 -15.16 -17.43
N THR A 498 4.12 -16.29 -17.96
CA THR A 498 3.38 -17.57 -17.95
C THR A 498 4.15 -18.61 -17.13
N PRO A 499 3.55 -19.75 -16.75
CA PRO A 499 4.30 -20.85 -16.11
C PRO A 499 5.56 -21.25 -16.86
N SER A 500 5.53 -21.26 -18.19
CA SER A 500 6.69 -21.59 -19.04
C SER A 500 7.81 -20.55 -18.93
N THR A 501 7.49 -19.24 -19.02
CA THR A 501 8.50 -18.18 -18.91
C THR A 501 9.06 -18.09 -17.49
N ILE A 502 8.22 -18.31 -16.47
CA ILE A 502 8.66 -18.44 -15.06
C ILE A 502 9.64 -19.61 -14.91
N GLY A 503 9.36 -20.78 -15.50
CA GLY A 503 10.28 -21.91 -15.50
C GLY A 503 11.67 -21.55 -16.04
N GLY A 504 11.72 -20.78 -17.14
CA GLY A 504 12.97 -20.22 -17.70
C GLY A 504 13.66 -19.24 -16.74
N LYS A 505 12.91 -18.35 -16.11
CA LYS A 505 13.40 -17.40 -15.10
C LYS A 505 13.94 -18.10 -13.85
N MET A 506 13.31 -19.18 -13.40
CA MET A 506 13.80 -19.97 -12.26
C MET A 506 15.07 -20.74 -12.62
N THR A 507 15.18 -21.25 -13.85
CA THR A 507 16.44 -21.84 -14.37
C THR A 507 17.55 -20.79 -14.36
N TYR A 508 17.28 -19.58 -14.84
CA TYR A 508 18.21 -18.46 -14.76
C TYR A 508 18.62 -18.17 -13.30
N ALA A 509 17.66 -18.05 -12.38
CA ALA A 509 17.93 -17.77 -10.97
C ALA A 509 18.87 -18.81 -10.34
N LYS A 510 18.68 -20.10 -10.65
CA LYS A 510 19.58 -21.17 -10.20
C LYS A 510 20.97 -21.02 -10.80
N ASN A 511 21.08 -20.82 -12.10
CA ASN A 511 22.35 -20.69 -12.82
C ASN A 511 23.16 -19.47 -12.35
N GLN A 512 22.49 -18.39 -11.96
CA GLN A 512 23.12 -17.19 -11.40
C GLN A 512 23.44 -17.28 -9.90
N GLY A 513 23.08 -18.37 -9.23
CA GLY A 513 23.31 -18.57 -7.80
C GLY A 513 22.42 -17.68 -6.91
N LEU A 514 21.26 -17.21 -7.43
CA LEU A 514 20.36 -16.33 -6.67
C LEU A 514 19.76 -17.05 -5.47
N GLY A 515 19.38 -16.29 -4.45
CA GLY A 515 18.76 -16.77 -3.20
C GLY A 515 17.35 -17.36 -3.37
N GLY A 516 16.69 -17.06 -4.50
CA GLY A 516 15.32 -17.49 -4.77
C GLY A 516 14.59 -16.53 -5.70
N ALA A 517 13.29 -16.42 -5.50
CA ALA A 517 12.43 -15.50 -6.23
C ALA A 517 11.40 -14.85 -5.29
N PHE A 518 10.92 -13.67 -5.68
CA PHE A 518 9.78 -13.02 -5.06
C PHE A 518 8.79 -12.56 -6.13
N PHE A 519 7.56 -12.23 -5.74
CA PHE A 519 6.57 -11.81 -6.72
C PHE A 519 5.58 -10.78 -6.15
N TRP A 520 5.16 -9.88 -7.03
CA TRP A 520 4.06 -8.94 -6.87
C TRP A 520 2.89 -9.42 -7.74
N GLU A 521 1.71 -9.76 -7.25
CA GLU A 521 1.36 -10.07 -5.89
C GLU A 521 0.41 -11.30 -5.89
N LEU A 522 0.16 -11.86 -4.74
CA LEU A 522 -0.58 -13.13 -4.56
C LEU A 522 -1.94 -13.18 -5.23
N SER A 523 -2.69 -12.05 -5.22
CA SER A 523 -4.06 -12.03 -5.78
C SER A 523 -4.11 -12.11 -7.31
N GLY A 524 -2.99 -11.85 -7.99
CA GLY A 524 -2.90 -11.97 -9.46
C GLY A 524 -2.85 -13.40 -9.99
N ASP A 525 -2.49 -14.37 -9.12
CA ASP A 525 -2.42 -15.79 -9.49
C ASP A 525 -3.80 -16.44 -9.60
N THR A 526 -3.85 -17.61 -10.19
CA THR A 526 -5.06 -18.44 -10.26
C THR A 526 -5.47 -19.01 -8.89
N GLY A 527 -6.74 -19.37 -8.74
CA GLY A 527 -7.27 -19.94 -7.49
C GLY A 527 -6.60 -21.24 -7.03
N ASN A 528 -5.79 -21.89 -7.86
CA ASN A 528 -4.98 -23.07 -7.55
C ASN A 528 -3.46 -22.80 -7.50
N GLY A 529 -3.03 -21.52 -7.61
CA GLY A 529 -1.65 -21.11 -7.47
C GLY A 529 -0.74 -21.64 -8.60
N GLU A 530 -1.08 -21.35 -9.84
CA GLU A 530 -0.38 -21.83 -11.04
C GLU A 530 1.00 -21.20 -11.19
N LEU A 531 1.11 -19.86 -11.03
CA LEU A 531 2.39 -19.16 -11.16
C LEU A 531 3.33 -19.45 -9.99
N ILE A 532 2.82 -19.43 -8.76
CA ILE A 532 3.64 -19.82 -7.60
C ILE A 532 4.07 -21.29 -7.70
N GLY A 533 3.23 -22.16 -8.28
CA GLY A 533 3.56 -23.53 -8.60
C GLY A 533 4.75 -23.63 -9.54
N ALA A 534 4.79 -22.79 -10.59
CA ALA A 534 5.90 -22.71 -11.53
C ALA A 534 7.19 -22.18 -10.86
N ILE A 535 7.10 -21.19 -9.98
CA ILE A 535 8.24 -20.70 -9.18
C ILE A 535 8.79 -21.83 -8.31
N LYS A 536 7.93 -22.44 -7.49
CA LYS A 536 8.36 -23.51 -6.57
C LYS A 536 8.95 -24.72 -7.30
N GLY A 537 8.28 -25.19 -8.35
CA GLY A 537 8.76 -26.31 -9.16
C GLY A 537 10.07 -26.01 -9.90
N GLY A 538 10.25 -24.77 -10.36
CA GLY A 538 11.45 -24.34 -11.06
C GLY A 538 12.67 -24.14 -10.15
N LEU A 539 12.46 -23.73 -8.89
CA LEU A 539 13.54 -23.53 -7.91
C LEU A 539 13.98 -24.86 -7.23
N GLY A 540 13.07 -25.79 -7.07
CA GLY A 540 13.27 -27.06 -6.36
C GLY A 540 12.66 -27.09 -4.98
#